data_e70752c7ce03597f949b89dfca3edaa3
#
_entry.id   e70752c7ce03597f949b89dfca3edaa3
#
_cell.length_a   1.000
_cell.length_b   1.000
_cell.length_c   1.000
_cell.angle_alpha   90.00
_cell.angle_beta   90.00
_cell.angle_gamma   90.00
#
_symmetry.space_group_name_H-M   'P 1'
#
loop_
_entity.id
_entity.type
_entity.pdbx_description
1 polymer ?
#
loop_
_entity_poly.entity_id
_entity_poly.type
_entity_poly.pdbx_seq_one_letter_code
_entity_poly.pdbx_strand_id
1 'polypeptide(L)'
;NSNFDKTTYLNDEDVMPTTGADNGLTLADMRDADYDDPRWEKLLDRLTVDEMENMIAMAGYQTAAMDSVGKVATLDFDGPAAINNNFTGVGSIGFPIEVVVASTWNMELAQAWGECMGKISQEMGAEGWYAPGMNTHRTAFGARNYEYFSEDGILAGNMGAKAVEGARKYGVYSYIKHFAMYEGNAKMVSVWSNEQAIREIYLKPFEISVKQGGANAVMVSWSFLGDKWTGESSNLMNTVLRDEWGFRGMALTDFFRNNGHGFMNADAALANGVDAMLSTFNGEENNVANPEHPTSVLQMRNACKNVMYTVVSSWAYDGEHEKTGMENWKKAGIGIDNIRKVSGIKAVEGLNLQQVAQAADE
;
A
#
# COMPACT_ATOMS: atom_id res chain seq x y z
N ASN A 1 -24.21 -3.22 -1.52
CA ASN A 1 -24.81 -1.96 -1.95
C ASN A 1 -25.56 -2.10 -3.28
N SER A 2 -26.70 -2.82 -3.26
CA SER A 2 -27.51 -3.03 -4.46
C SER A 2 -28.11 -1.74 -5.07
N ASN A 3 -28.01 -0.62 -4.37
CA ASN A 3 -28.56 0.67 -4.77
C ASN A 3 -27.49 1.74 -5.02
N PHE A 4 -26.22 1.34 -5.15
CA PHE A 4 -25.15 2.29 -5.47
C PHE A 4 -25.26 2.70 -6.94
N ASP A 5 -25.42 4.00 -7.17
CA ASP A 5 -25.40 4.57 -8.51
C ASP A 5 -23.97 4.92 -8.91
N LYS A 6 -23.38 4.10 -9.75
CA LYS A 6 -22.01 4.26 -10.23
C LYS A 6 -21.80 5.54 -11.07
N THR A 7 -22.89 6.14 -11.58
CA THR A 7 -22.83 7.40 -12.34
C THR A 7 -22.74 8.64 -11.45
N THR A 8 -22.91 8.50 -10.13
CA THR A 8 -22.88 9.63 -9.18
C THR A 8 -21.58 10.46 -9.26
N TYR A 9 -20.48 9.83 -9.66
CA TYR A 9 -19.15 10.47 -9.73
C TYR A 9 -18.74 10.90 -11.13
N LEU A 10 -19.63 10.78 -12.13
CA LEU A 10 -19.36 11.22 -13.49
C LEU A 10 -19.76 12.69 -13.66
N ASN A 11 -18.97 13.43 -14.45
CA ASN A 11 -19.24 14.81 -14.84
C ASN A 11 -19.20 14.91 -16.36
N ASP A 12 -20.35 15.15 -16.96
CA ASP A 12 -20.52 15.24 -18.42
C ASP A 12 -19.80 16.44 -19.05
N GLU A 13 -19.31 17.40 -18.24
CA GLU A 13 -18.53 18.55 -18.68
C GLU A 13 -17.03 18.25 -18.79
N ASP A 14 -16.57 17.11 -18.26
CA ASP A 14 -15.17 16.70 -18.35
C ASP A 14 -14.76 16.42 -19.80
N VAL A 15 -13.55 16.82 -20.14
CA VAL A 15 -12.98 16.64 -21.48
C VAL A 15 -12.04 15.43 -21.47
N MET A 16 -12.19 14.56 -22.46
CA MET A 16 -11.35 13.39 -22.64
C MET A 16 -9.88 13.79 -22.73
N PRO A 17 -9.03 13.31 -21.80
CA PRO A 17 -7.60 13.53 -21.90
C PRO A 17 -6.97 12.66 -22.99
N THR A 18 -5.75 13.00 -23.39
CA THR A 18 -4.97 12.18 -24.33
C THR A 18 -4.63 10.83 -23.72
N THR A 19 -4.77 9.75 -24.50
CA THR A 19 -4.35 8.39 -24.15
C THR A 19 -3.61 7.74 -25.32
N GLY A 20 -2.71 6.79 -25.06
CA GLY A 20 -2.02 6.03 -26.10
C GLY A 20 -1.03 6.82 -26.95
N ALA A 21 -0.55 7.97 -26.47
CA ALA A 21 0.43 8.77 -27.22
C ALA A 21 1.80 8.07 -27.27
N ASP A 22 2.49 8.24 -28.39
CA ASP A 22 3.89 7.78 -28.51
C ASP A 22 4.85 8.98 -28.50
N ASN A 23 5.34 9.34 -27.32
CA ASN A 23 6.29 10.43 -27.11
C ASN A 23 7.65 9.97 -26.58
N GLY A 24 7.85 8.65 -26.42
CA GLY A 24 9.12 8.04 -26.01
C GLY A 24 9.47 8.15 -24.51
N LEU A 25 8.70 8.88 -23.71
CA LEU A 25 8.97 9.04 -22.27
C LEU A 25 8.65 7.76 -21.51
N THR A 26 9.51 7.37 -20.59
CA THR A 26 9.33 6.16 -19.75
C THR A 26 9.26 6.51 -18.26
N LEU A 27 8.75 5.60 -17.43
CA LEU A 27 8.70 5.81 -15.99
C LEU A 27 10.11 5.96 -15.38
N ALA A 28 11.11 5.29 -15.93
CA ALA A 28 12.51 5.42 -15.48
C ALA A 28 13.03 6.86 -15.63
N ASP A 29 12.58 7.61 -16.64
CA ASP A 29 12.95 9.01 -16.84
C ASP A 29 12.37 9.94 -15.78
N MET A 30 11.40 9.46 -14.99
CA MET A 30 10.73 10.19 -13.91
C MET A 30 11.32 9.92 -12.54
N ARG A 31 12.37 9.09 -12.44
CA ARG A 31 13.06 8.89 -11.18
C ARG A 31 13.59 10.23 -10.68
N ASP A 32 13.37 10.52 -9.39
CA ASP A 32 13.73 11.76 -8.73
C ASP A 32 13.01 13.02 -9.25
N ALA A 33 12.01 12.88 -10.14
CA ALA A 33 11.16 13.98 -10.54
C ALA A 33 10.18 14.35 -9.41
N ASP A 34 10.00 15.65 -9.20
CA ASP A 34 8.97 16.14 -8.29
C ASP A 34 7.57 15.69 -8.74
N TYR A 35 6.65 15.55 -7.78
CA TYR A 35 5.28 15.14 -8.09
C TYR A 35 4.58 16.09 -9.07
N ASP A 36 4.91 17.38 -9.03
CA ASP A 36 4.33 18.41 -9.89
C ASP A 36 5.15 18.69 -11.17
N ASP A 37 6.15 17.85 -11.48
CA ASP A 37 6.92 17.96 -12.73
C ASP A 37 5.98 17.81 -13.93
N PRO A 38 5.97 18.77 -14.88
CA PRO A 38 5.05 18.72 -16.04
C PRO A 38 5.26 17.54 -16.98
N ARG A 39 6.37 16.81 -16.86
CA ARG A 39 6.60 15.58 -17.63
C ARG A 39 5.63 14.47 -17.23
N TRP A 40 5.07 14.50 -16.02
CA TRP A 40 4.05 13.53 -15.60
C TRP A 40 2.85 13.54 -16.56
N GLU A 41 2.36 14.69 -16.96
CA GLU A 41 1.23 14.74 -17.91
C GLU A 41 1.58 14.07 -19.24
N LYS A 42 2.79 14.30 -19.76
CA LYS A 42 3.27 13.64 -20.99
C LYS A 42 3.42 12.13 -20.84
N LEU A 43 3.85 11.67 -19.66
CA LEU A 43 3.92 10.23 -19.36
C LEU A 43 2.51 9.62 -19.32
N LEU A 44 1.58 10.29 -18.66
CA LEU A 44 0.18 9.86 -18.54
C LEU A 44 -0.53 9.82 -19.91
N ASP A 45 -0.17 10.69 -20.85
CA ASP A 45 -0.70 10.67 -22.22
C ASP A 45 -0.40 9.37 -22.98
N ARG A 46 0.61 8.61 -22.54
CA ARG A 46 0.98 7.33 -23.14
C ARG A 46 0.12 6.16 -22.67
N LEU A 47 -0.48 6.26 -21.48
CA LEU A 47 -1.28 5.18 -20.91
C LEU A 47 -2.49 4.86 -21.78
N THR A 48 -2.80 3.59 -21.90
CA THR A 48 -4.05 3.12 -22.47
C THR A 48 -5.11 2.92 -21.38
N VAL A 49 -6.38 2.95 -21.74
CA VAL A 49 -7.48 2.70 -20.79
C VAL A 49 -7.34 1.31 -20.17
N ASP A 50 -7.07 0.28 -20.99
CA ASP A 50 -6.91 -1.10 -20.56
C ASP A 50 -5.78 -1.27 -19.52
N GLU A 51 -4.64 -0.58 -19.71
CA GLU A 51 -3.53 -0.62 -18.75
C GLU A 51 -3.92 0.04 -17.42
N MET A 52 -4.63 1.17 -17.48
CA MET A 52 -5.10 1.86 -16.28
C MET A 52 -6.11 1.02 -15.51
N GLU A 53 -7.10 0.42 -16.18
CA GLU A 53 -8.06 -0.49 -15.54
C GLU A 53 -7.38 -1.68 -14.88
N ASN A 54 -6.48 -2.36 -15.60
CA ASN A 54 -5.76 -3.51 -15.06
C ASN A 54 -4.89 -3.15 -13.84
N MET A 55 -4.20 -2.01 -13.89
CA MET A 55 -3.38 -1.52 -12.78
C MET A 55 -4.22 -1.27 -11.54
N ILE A 56 -5.39 -0.67 -11.70
CA ILE A 56 -6.29 -0.31 -10.60
C ILE A 56 -6.98 -1.53 -10.00
N ALA A 57 -7.48 -2.43 -10.87
CA ALA A 57 -8.32 -3.55 -10.45
C ALA A 57 -7.55 -4.69 -9.77
N MET A 58 -6.26 -4.83 -10.06
CA MET A 58 -5.46 -6.03 -9.75
C MET A 58 -4.21 -5.73 -8.89
N ALA A 59 -4.34 -4.82 -7.94
CA ALA A 59 -3.22 -4.41 -7.08
C ALA A 59 -3.08 -5.23 -5.79
N GLY A 60 -3.44 -6.50 -5.81
CA GLY A 60 -3.27 -7.40 -4.67
C GLY A 60 -1.91 -8.08 -4.67
N TYR A 61 -1.06 -7.79 -3.69
CA TYR A 61 0.32 -8.28 -3.56
C TYR A 61 1.23 -7.91 -4.74
N GLN A 62 0.84 -6.93 -5.51
CA GLN A 62 1.57 -6.45 -6.68
C GLN A 62 1.08 -5.08 -7.13
N THR A 63 1.87 -4.44 -8.01
CA THR A 63 1.33 -3.46 -8.96
C THR A 63 1.63 -3.93 -10.38
N ALA A 64 0.62 -3.90 -11.27
CA ALA A 64 0.77 -4.43 -12.62
C ALA A 64 1.83 -3.67 -13.44
N ALA A 65 2.42 -4.34 -14.43
CA ALA A 65 3.22 -3.68 -15.46
C ALA A 65 2.31 -2.79 -16.33
N MET A 66 2.89 -1.71 -16.87
CA MET A 66 2.28 -0.88 -17.91
C MET A 66 3.31 -0.66 -19.01
N ASP A 67 3.16 -1.40 -20.10
CA ASP A 67 4.17 -1.47 -21.17
C ASP A 67 4.33 -0.15 -21.92
N SER A 68 3.24 0.60 -22.07
CA SER A 68 3.23 1.90 -22.76
C SER A 68 4.23 2.89 -22.17
N VAL A 69 4.45 2.83 -20.85
CA VAL A 69 5.36 3.72 -20.10
C VAL A 69 6.59 3.00 -19.54
N GLY A 70 6.79 1.72 -19.86
CA GLY A 70 7.90 0.93 -19.34
C GLY A 70 7.84 0.72 -17.82
N LYS A 71 6.65 0.76 -17.22
CA LYS A 71 6.49 0.43 -15.81
C LYS A 71 6.59 -1.08 -15.62
N VAL A 72 7.57 -1.50 -14.83
CA VAL A 72 7.71 -2.92 -14.44
C VAL A 72 6.65 -3.31 -13.40
N ALA A 73 6.28 -4.59 -13.37
CA ALA A 73 5.50 -5.10 -12.27
C ALA A 73 6.32 -5.06 -10.97
N THR A 74 5.67 -4.70 -9.86
CA THR A 74 6.26 -4.78 -8.51
C THR A 74 5.57 -5.84 -7.68
N LEU A 75 6.23 -6.31 -6.63
CA LEU A 75 5.66 -7.22 -5.65
C LEU A 75 5.49 -6.49 -4.32
N ASP A 76 4.34 -6.70 -3.71
CA ASP A 76 4.01 -6.20 -2.39
C ASP A 76 3.80 -7.38 -1.45
N PHE A 77 4.45 -7.35 -0.28
CA PHE A 77 4.34 -8.43 0.68
C PHE A 77 3.74 -7.94 1.98
N ASP A 78 3.06 -8.85 2.66
CA ASP A 78 2.41 -8.59 3.94
C ASP A 78 3.36 -8.92 5.11
N GLY A 79 2.90 -8.59 6.30
CA GLY A 79 3.48 -8.98 7.56
C GLY A 79 3.99 -7.81 8.40
N PRO A 80 3.48 -7.70 9.65
CA PRO A 80 3.91 -6.64 10.56
C PRO A 80 5.33 -6.85 11.08
N ALA A 81 5.75 -8.09 11.32
CA ALA A 81 7.05 -8.42 11.89
C ALA A 81 7.75 -9.55 11.12
N ALA A 82 7.32 -9.83 9.93
CA ALA A 82 7.91 -10.77 8.99
C ALA A 82 7.43 -10.41 7.59
N ILE A 83 8.21 -10.70 6.58
CA ILE A 83 7.77 -10.54 5.19
C ILE A 83 7.15 -11.84 4.73
N ASN A 84 5.90 -11.80 4.29
CA ASN A 84 5.22 -13.00 3.80
C ASN A 84 4.28 -12.70 2.63
N ASN A 85 3.98 -13.75 1.87
CA ASN A 85 2.95 -13.72 0.84
C ASN A 85 2.02 -14.91 1.03
N ASN A 86 0.79 -14.64 1.45
CA ASN A 86 -0.22 -15.64 1.79
C ASN A 86 -0.64 -16.52 0.60
N PHE A 87 -0.42 -16.07 -0.64
CA PHE A 87 -0.82 -16.79 -1.86
C PHE A 87 0.27 -17.71 -2.38
N THR A 88 1.54 -17.37 -2.14
CA THR A 88 2.69 -18.16 -2.60
C THR A 88 3.26 -19.04 -1.49
N GLY A 89 2.89 -18.80 -0.25
CA GLY A 89 3.46 -19.47 0.92
C GLY A 89 4.89 -19.05 1.23
N VAL A 90 5.34 -17.96 0.64
CA VAL A 90 6.68 -17.39 0.83
C VAL A 90 6.71 -16.58 2.11
N GLY A 91 7.74 -16.75 2.94
CA GLY A 91 7.91 -16.01 4.18
C GLY A 91 9.35 -15.89 4.65
N SER A 92 9.64 -14.81 5.38
CA SER A 92 10.93 -14.58 6.05
C SER A 92 10.94 -15.15 7.47
N ILE A 93 12.08 -14.99 8.16
CA ILE A 93 12.13 -15.10 9.61
C ILE A 93 11.27 -14.03 10.26
N GLY A 94 10.81 -14.29 11.49
CA GLY A 94 10.11 -13.31 12.32
C GLY A 94 11.08 -12.35 13.03
N PHE A 95 10.63 -11.12 13.19
CA PHE A 95 11.25 -10.07 13.99
C PHE A 95 10.35 -9.71 15.18
N PRO A 96 10.82 -8.91 16.15
CA PRO A 96 9.95 -8.36 17.17
C PRO A 96 8.75 -7.63 16.54
N ILE A 97 7.56 -7.85 17.09
CA ILE A 97 6.34 -7.16 16.65
C ILE A 97 6.34 -5.69 17.08
N GLU A 98 5.52 -4.87 16.43
CA GLU A 98 5.51 -3.41 16.60
C GLU A 98 5.34 -2.96 18.03
N VAL A 99 4.45 -3.60 18.81
CA VAL A 99 4.25 -3.27 20.23
C VAL A 99 5.51 -3.52 21.06
N VAL A 100 6.30 -4.53 20.73
CA VAL A 100 7.58 -4.83 21.41
C VAL A 100 8.62 -3.78 21.01
N VAL A 101 8.71 -3.43 19.74
CA VAL A 101 9.60 -2.35 19.26
C VAL A 101 9.27 -1.04 19.98
N ALA A 102 8.00 -0.66 20.06
CA ALA A 102 7.56 0.58 20.71
C ALA A 102 7.84 0.58 22.23
N SER A 103 7.75 -0.60 22.88
CA SER A 103 8.04 -0.75 24.31
C SER A 103 9.48 -0.41 24.68
N THR A 104 10.38 -0.35 23.72
CA THR A 104 11.77 0.07 23.92
C THR A 104 11.90 1.59 24.10
N TRP A 105 10.95 2.39 23.65
CA TRP A 105 11.01 3.86 23.56
C TRP A 105 12.24 4.35 22.79
N ASN A 106 12.83 3.51 21.96
CA ASN A 106 14.07 3.80 21.24
C ASN A 106 13.82 3.92 19.73
N MET A 107 13.88 5.13 19.22
CA MET A 107 13.64 5.43 17.80
C MET A 107 14.75 4.86 16.89
N GLU A 108 15.99 4.72 17.38
CA GLU A 108 17.08 4.12 16.62
C GLU A 108 16.85 2.61 16.41
N LEU A 109 16.31 1.93 17.42
CA LEU A 109 15.91 0.53 17.28
C LEU A 109 14.73 0.37 16.33
N ALA A 110 13.75 1.29 16.35
CA ALA A 110 12.64 1.28 15.40
C ALA A 110 13.15 1.48 13.96
N GLN A 111 14.13 2.37 13.76
CA GLN A 111 14.75 2.56 12.45
C GLN A 111 15.53 1.31 12.01
N ALA A 112 16.34 0.71 12.89
CA ALA A 112 17.09 -0.50 12.60
C ALA A 112 16.15 -1.69 12.28
N TRP A 113 15.01 -1.77 12.98
CA TRP A 113 13.97 -2.75 12.67
C TRP A 113 13.40 -2.53 11.28
N GLY A 114 13.09 -1.29 10.91
CA GLY A 114 12.64 -0.94 9.55
C GLY A 114 13.70 -1.25 8.49
N GLU A 115 14.99 -1.01 8.78
CA GLU A 115 16.09 -1.37 7.89
C GLU A 115 16.17 -2.89 7.67
N CYS A 116 15.98 -3.70 8.72
CA CYS A 116 15.93 -5.15 8.57
C CYS A 116 14.76 -5.59 7.70
N MET A 117 13.56 -5.00 7.91
CA MET A 117 12.38 -5.30 7.10
C MET A 117 12.59 -4.91 5.64
N GLY A 118 13.15 -3.72 5.39
CA GLY A 118 13.47 -3.25 4.04
C GLY A 118 14.49 -4.13 3.33
N LYS A 119 15.57 -4.49 4.01
CA LYS A 119 16.60 -5.38 3.46
C LYS A 119 16.04 -6.74 3.09
N ILE A 120 15.26 -7.36 3.98
CA ILE A 120 14.65 -8.66 3.69
C ILE A 120 13.63 -8.56 2.56
N SER A 121 12.82 -7.50 2.51
CA SER A 121 11.90 -7.28 1.39
C SER A 121 12.65 -7.23 0.06
N GLN A 122 13.73 -6.46 -0.02
CA GLN A 122 14.57 -6.37 -1.21
C GLN A 122 15.18 -7.72 -1.59
N GLU A 123 15.75 -8.45 -0.63
CA GLU A 123 16.31 -9.79 -0.85
C GLU A 123 15.24 -10.80 -1.31
N MET A 124 13.99 -10.64 -0.86
CA MET A 124 12.86 -11.46 -1.28
C MET A 124 12.21 -10.99 -2.60
N GLY A 125 12.69 -9.89 -3.17
CA GLY A 125 12.21 -9.34 -4.43
C GLY A 125 10.93 -8.51 -4.30
N ALA A 126 10.58 -8.05 -3.10
CA ALA A 126 9.43 -7.18 -2.88
C ALA A 126 9.85 -5.71 -2.83
N GLU A 127 9.11 -4.86 -3.52
CA GLU A 127 9.25 -3.41 -3.49
C GLU A 127 8.32 -2.76 -2.48
N GLY A 128 7.19 -3.39 -2.19
CA GLY A 128 6.20 -2.89 -1.24
C GLY A 128 6.03 -3.79 -0.03
N TRP A 129 5.78 -3.14 1.10
CA TRP A 129 5.56 -3.80 2.38
C TRP A 129 4.25 -3.29 2.99
N TYR A 130 3.26 -4.20 3.20
CA TYR A 130 1.96 -3.89 3.82
C TYR A 130 2.09 -3.73 5.33
N ALA A 131 2.87 -2.76 5.73
CA ALA A 131 3.13 -2.33 7.11
C ALA A 131 3.90 -1.00 7.11
N PRO A 132 4.20 -0.38 8.27
CA PRO A 132 3.78 -0.79 9.61
C PRO A 132 2.31 -0.47 9.91
N GLY A 133 1.76 -1.17 10.92
CA GLY A 133 0.45 -0.86 11.47
C GLY A 133 0.52 0.39 12.35
N MET A 134 -0.38 1.37 12.10
CA MET A 134 -0.32 2.70 12.73
C MET A 134 -1.49 3.01 13.64
N ASN A 135 -2.52 2.14 13.67
CA ASN A 135 -3.69 2.38 14.51
C ASN A 135 -3.32 2.34 16.01
N THR A 136 -4.05 3.08 16.82
CA THR A 136 -3.79 3.14 18.26
C THR A 136 -4.45 1.98 19.00
N HIS A 137 -3.86 1.55 20.12
CA HIS A 137 -4.47 0.57 21.02
C HIS A 137 -5.60 1.25 21.78
N ARG A 138 -6.85 1.01 21.40
CA ARG A 138 -8.00 1.57 22.08
C ARG A 138 -8.52 0.68 23.21
N THR A 139 -8.37 -0.62 23.07
CA THR A 139 -8.77 -1.62 24.07
C THR A 139 -7.72 -2.70 24.17
N ALA A 140 -7.51 -3.22 25.38
CA ALA A 140 -6.62 -4.36 25.63
C ALA A 140 -7.03 -5.63 24.86
N PHE A 141 -8.29 -5.73 24.47
CA PHE A 141 -8.87 -6.84 23.72
C PHE A 141 -8.85 -6.63 22.21
N GLY A 142 -8.15 -5.62 21.71
CA GLY A 142 -7.98 -5.38 20.27
C GLY A 142 -7.23 -6.54 19.62
N ALA A 143 -7.89 -7.22 18.68
CA ALA A 143 -7.34 -8.44 18.08
C ALA A 143 -6.03 -8.20 17.30
N ARG A 144 -5.77 -6.97 16.87
CA ARG A 144 -4.60 -6.58 16.07
C ARG A 144 -3.61 -5.67 16.82
N ASN A 145 -3.73 -5.53 18.16
CA ASN A 145 -2.80 -4.72 18.94
C ASN A 145 -1.33 -5.16 18.80
N TYR A 146 -1.08 -6.42 18.47
CA TYR A 146 0.28 -6.93 18.26
C TYR A 146 1.01 -6.26 17.11
N GLU A 147 0.28 -5.83 16.06
CA GLU A 147 0.84 -5.16 14.89
C GLU A 147 0.71 -3.63 14.91
N TYR A 148 0.34 -3.06 16.04
CA TYR A 148 0.24 -1.62 16.26
C TYR A 148 1.18 -1.21 17.38
N PHE A 149 1.85 -0.05 17.23
CA PHE A 149 2.93 0.34 18.13
C PHE A 149 2.48 0.65 19.55
N SER A 150 1.41 1.46 19.73
CA SER A 150 1.06 2.01 21.04
C SER A 150 -0.39 2.49 21.11
N GLU A 151 -0.87 2.72 22.34
CA GLU A 151 -2.07 3.51 22.60
C GLU A 151 -1.82 5.02 22.46
N ASP A 152 -0.56 5.47 22.56
CA ASP A 152 -0.14 6.85 22.40
C ASP A 152 0.17 7.13 20.92
N GLY A 153 -0.58 8.07 20.32
CA GLY A 153 -0.45 8.43 18.90
C GLY A 153 0.89 9.08 18.56
N ILE A 154 1.55 9.75 19.51
CA ILE A 154 2.86 10.38 19.30
C ILE A 154 3.95 9.31 19.29
N LEU A 155 3.93 8.42 20.28
CA LEU A 155 4.89 7.29 20.33
C LEU A 155 4.73 6.41 19.09
N ALA A 156 3.50 6.02 18.75
CA ALA A 156 3.22 5.21 17.56
C ALA A 156 3.71 5.90 16.28
N GLY A 157 3.43 7.20 16.15
CA GLY A 157 3.87 7.99 14.98
C GLY A 157 5.37 8.07 14.84
N ASN A 158 6.10 8.35 15.92
CA ASN A 158 7.55 8.45 15.90
C ASN A 158 8.20 7.10 15.58
N MET A 159 7.74 6.01 16.19
CA MET A 159 8.23 4.66 15.90
C MET A 159 7.94 4.25 14.46
N GLY A 160 6.71 4.47 14.00
CA GLY A 160 6.31 4.17 12.62
C GLY A 160 7.06 5.00 11.59
N ALA A 161 7.26 6.30 11.85
CA ALA A 161 8.06 7.16 10.96
C ALA A 161 9.49 6.63 10.79
N LYS A 162 10.13 6.17 11.89
CA LYS A 162 11.47 5.59 11.84
C LYS A 162 11.51 4.23 11.15
N ALA A 163 10.48 3.40 11.34
CA ALA A 163 10.34 2.15 10.60
C ALA A 163 10.23 2.39 9.09
N VAL A 164 9.40 3.33 8.67
CA VAL A 164 9.27 3.74 7.27
C VAL A 164 10.58 4.27 6.71
N GLU A 165 11.25 5.18 7.43
CA GLU A 165 12.56 5.72 7.05
C GLU A 165 13.59 4.59 6.86
N GLY A 166 13.59 3.59 7.76
CA GLY A 166 14.48 2.43 7.67
C GLY A 166 14.23 1.59 6.42
N ALA A 167 12.98 1.23 6.14
CA ALA A 167 12.60 0.43 4.97
C ALA A 167 12.95 1.16 3.65
N ARG A 168 12.73 2.48 3.60
CA ARG A 168 13.06 3.32 2.43
C ARG A 168 14.54 3.33 2.06
N LYS A 169 15.46 3.13 3.01
CA LYS A 169 16.89 3.01 2.71
C LYS A 169 17.22 1.86 1.77
N TYR A 170 16.36 0.86 1.73
CA TYR A 170 16.47 -0.29 0.83
C TYR A 170 15.52 -0.18 -0.39
N GLY A 171 14.99 1.02 -0.66
CA GLY A 171 14.08 1.25 -1.77
C GLY A 171 12.74 0.51 -1.63
N VAL A 172 12.29 0.23 -0.42
CA VAL A 172 11.00 -0.41 -0.13
C VAL A 172 10.00 0.62 0.34
N TYR A 173 8.87 0.74 -0.37
CA TYR A 173 7.77 1.59 0.06
C TYR A 173 6.86 0.87 1.05
N SER A 174 6.48 1.59 2.09
CA SER A 174 5.69 1.07 3.20
C SER A 174 4.25 1.54 3.11
N TYR A 175 3.31 0.61 3.09
CA TYR A 175 1.89 0.91 3.18
C TYR A 175 1.49 1.07 4.65
N ILE A 176 1.59 2.28 5.16
CA ILE A 176 1.13 2.55 6.53
C ILE A 176 -0.36 2.23 6.65
N LYS A 177 -0.74 1.40 7.63
CA LYS A 177 -2.09 0.80 7.70
C LYS A 177 -2.68 0.80 9.11
N HIS A 178 -3.97 0.76 9.24
CA HIS A 178 -5.03 0.84 8.25
C HIS A 178 -5.68 2.22 8.34
N PHE A 179 -5.57 2.99 7.30
CA PHE A 179 -6.00 4.40 7.29
C PHE A 179 -7.50 4.50 6.95
N ALA A 180 -8.35 4.86 7.90
CA ALA A 180 -8.07 5.15 9.30
C ALA A 180 -9.17 4.60 10.21
N MET A 181 -9.05 4.86 11.52
CA MET A 181 -10.10 4.54 12.50
C MET A 181 -10.39 3.03 12.62
N TYR A 182 -9.34 2.20 12.57
CA TYR A 182 -9.42 0.74 12.67
C TYR A 182 -8.81 0.23 13.99
N GLU A 183 -9.30 0.77 15.11
CA GLU A 183 -8.75 0.51 16.44
C GLU A 183 -9.41 -0.71 17.12
N GLY A 184 -9.00 -1.90 16.72
CA GLY A 184 -9.21 -3.08 17.54
C GLY A 184 -10.40 -3.96 17.26
N ASN A 185 -11.15 -3.75 16.21
CA ASN A 185 -12.22 -4.66 15.83
C ASN A 185 -11.98 -5.23 14.42
N ALA A 186 -11.83 -6.54 14.34
CA ALA A 186 -11.79 -7.28 13.08
C ALA A 186 -13.14 -7.24 12.31
N LYS A 187 -14.12 -6.46 12.77
CA LYS A 187 -15.43 -6.31 12.13
C LYS A 187 -15.59 -4.88 11.64
N MET A 188 -16.17 -4.75 10.46
CA MET A 188 -16.59 -3.47 9.92
C MET A 188 -17.54 -2.79 10.92
N VAL A 189 -17.12 -1.66 11.42
CA VAL A 189 -17.92 -0.86 12.34
C VAL A 189 -17.93 0.57 11.89
N SER A 190 -19.07 1.22 12.11
CA SER A 190 -19.18 2.66 11.99
C SER A 190 -18.55 3.29 13.24
N VAL A 191 -17.50 4.08 13.03
CA VAL A 191 -16.80 4.77 14.10
C VAL A 191 -17.22 6.22 14.14
N TRP A 192 -17.58 6.69 15.32
CA TRP A 192 -18.02 8.06 15.57
C TRP A 192 -17.11 8.72 16.60
N SER A 193 -16.62 9.89 16.28
CA SER A 193 -15.83 10.71 17.18
C SER A 193 -15.91 12.18 16.76
N ASN A 194 -15.46 13.10 17.61
CA ASN A 194 -15.30 14.48 17.22
C ASN A 194 -13.99 14.67 16.43
N GLU A 195 -13.92 15.71 15.64
CA GLU A 195 -12.78 15.99 14.76
C GLU A 195 -11.47 16.15 15.53
N GLN A 196 -11.50 16.79 16.70
CA GLN A 196 -10.31 16.98 17.52
C GLN A 196 -9.70 15.63 17.92
N ALA A 197 -10.51 14.71 18.46
CA ALA A 197 -10.03 13.39 18.85
C ALA A 197 -9.53 12.57 17.63
N ILE A 198 -10.24 12.68 16.50
CA ILE A 198 -9.82 12.03 15.25
C ILE A 198 -8.42 12.50 14.86
N ARG A 199 -8.18 13.80 14.82
CA ARG A 199 -6.91 14.40 14.38
C ARG A 199 -5.76 14.21 15.38
N GLU A 200 -6.04 14.43 16.67
CA GLU A 200 -4.99 14.46 17.70
C GLU A 200 -4.57 13.07 18.20
N ILE A 201 -5.44 12.06 18.05
CA ILE A 201 -5.21 10.71 18.54
C ILE A 201 -5.08 9.73 17.37
N TYR A 202 -6.17 9.52 16.63
CA TYR A 202 -6.27 8.41 15.70
C TYR A 202 -5.55 8.63 14.36
N LEU A 203 -5.51 9.86 13.88
CA LEU A 203 -4.79 10.23 12.67
C LEU A 203 -3.33 10.63 12.93
N LYS A 204 -3.00 10.97 14.18
CA LYS A 204 -1.66 11.47 14.54
C LYS A 204 -0.52 10.54 14.16
N PRO A 205 -0.59 9.21 14.33
CA PRO A 205 0.47 8.30 13.92
C PRO A 205 0.72 8.34 12.40
N PHE A 206 -0.34 8.41 11.62
CA PHE A 206 -0.26 8.50 10.15
C PHE A 206 0.34 9.85 9.72
N GLU A 207 -0.13 10.95 10.31
CA GLU A 207 0.41 12.29 10.03
C GLU A 207 1.93 12.34 10.23
N ILE A 208 2.42 11.84 11.36
CA ILE A 208 3.85 11.82 11.68
C ILE A 208 4.60 10.93 10.68
N SER A 209 4.07 9.76 10.33
CA SER A 209 4.70 8.86 9.36
C SER A 209 4.77 9.45 7.96
N VAL A 210 3.76 10.20 7.53
CA VAL A 210 3.79 10.94 6.25
C VAL A 210 4.78 12.07 6.29
N LYS A 211 4.66 12.98 7.27
CA LYS A 211 5.44 14.24 7.31
C LYS A 211 6.90 14.05 7.72
N GLN A 212 7.20 13.08 8.58
CA GLN A 212 8.54 12.87 9.12
C GLN A 212 9.19 11.60 8.58
N GLY A 213 8.44 10.49 8.44
CA GLY A 213 8.93 9.23 7.88
C GLY A 213 9.00 9.22 6.36
N GLY A 214 8.28 10.12 5.70
CA GLY A 214 8.19 10.19 4.24
C GLY A 214 7.46 8.98 3.66
N ALA A 215 6.43 8.47 4.35
CA ALA A 215 5.56 7.43 3.80
C ALA A 215 4.92 7.90 2.50
N ASN A 216 5.04 7.08 1.45
CA ASN A 216 4.49 7.35 0.12
C ASN A 216 3.55 6.23 -0.37
N ALA A 217 3.11 5.37 0.53
CA ALA A 217 2.01 4.44 0.32
C ALA A 217 1.15 4.34 1.59
N VAL A 218 -0.15 4.14 1.41
CA VAL A 218 -1.11 3.98 2.52
C VAL A 218 -2.10 2.88 2.17
N MET A 219 -2.48 2.07 3.17
CA MET A 219 -3.57 1.11 3.03
C MET A 219 -4.80 1.62 3.76
N VAL A 220 -5.88 1.79 2.99
CA VAL A 220 -7.17 2.30 3.48
C VAL A 220 -7.91 1.23 4.26
N SER A 221 -8.47 1.59 5.40
CA SER A 221 -9.16 0.63 6.28
C SER A 221 -10.55 0.22 5.75
N TRP A 222 -11.10 -0.86 6.33
CA TRP A 222 -12.48 -1.25 6.12
C TRP A 222 -13.49 -0.45 6.97
N SER A 223 -13.01 0.44 7.83
CA SER A 223 -13.88 1.19 8.76
C SER A 223 -14.78 2.16 8.04
N PHE A 224 -15.90 2.44 8.66
CA PHE A 224 -16.76 3.57 8.32
C PHE A 224 -16.47 4.71 9.31
N LEU A 225 -16.13 5.87 8.78
CA LEU A 225 -16.09 7.10 9.56
C LEU A 225 -17.47 7.77 9.45
N GLY A 226 -18.26 7.66 10.51
CA GLY A 226 -19.67 7.97 10.45
C GLY A 226 -20.42 6.97 9.57
N ASP A 227 -21.05 7.46 8.52
CA ASP A 227 -21.86 6.70 7.57
C ASP A 227 -21.10 6.32 6.27
N LYS A 228 -19.87 6.81 6.10
CA LYS A 228 -19.08 6.57 4.90
C LYS A 228 -17.89 5.65 5.18
N TRP A 229 -17.69 4.71 4.29
CA TRP A 229 -16.43 3.96 4.25
C TRP A 229 -15.24 4.93 4.08
N THR A 230 -14.14 4.68 4.78
CA THR A 230 -12.96 5.57 4.73
C THR A 230 -12.46 5.81 3.32
N GLY A 231 -12.55 4.82 2.42
CA GLY A 231 -12.20 4.97 1.00
C GLY A 231 -13.18 5.80 0.16
N GLU A 232 -14.37 6.11 0.69
CA GLU A 232 -15.36 7.02 0.09
C GLU A 232 -15.34 8.43 0.71
N SER A 233 -14.42 8.67 1.64
CA SER A 233 -14.33 9.95 2.35
C SER A 233 -13.31 10.88 1.70
N SER A 234 -13.74 11.74 0.79
CA SER A 234 -12.88 12.75 0.17
C SER A 234 -12.24 13.68 1.21
N ASN A 235 -12.97 14.02 2.29
CA ASN A 235 -12.40 14.81 3.38
C ASN A 235 -11.19 14.13 4.02
N LEU A 236 -11.26 12.80 4.21
CA LEU A 236 -10.15 12.04 4.78
C LEU A 236 -9.01 11.84 3.75
N MET A 237 -9.35 11.38 2.54
CA MET A 237 -8.36 10.97 1.54
C MET A 237 -7.74 12.16 0.79
N ASN A 238 -8.55 13.11 0.37
CA ASN A 238 -8.04 14.28 -0.36
C ASN A 238 -7.67 15.41 0.59
N THR A 239 -8.63 15.93 1.38
CA THR A 239 -8.36 17.12 2.20
C THR A 239 -7.30 16.84 3.27
N VAL A 240 -7.49 15.83 4.13
CA VAL A 240 -6.55 15.59 5.22
C VAL A 240 -5.25 14.96 4.73
N LEU A 241 -5.33 13.81 4.04
CA LEU A 241 -4.13 13.06 3.65
C LEU A 241 -3.31 13.81 2.61
N ARG A 242 -3.94 14.24 1.49
CA ARG A 242 -3.20 14.78 0.34
C ARG A 242 -2.94 16.28 0.44
N ASP A 243 -3.94 17.08 0.83
CA ASP A 243 -3.81 18.52 0.84
C ASP A 243 -3.14 19.04 2.13
N GLU A 244 -3.65 18.68 3.31
CA GLU A 244 -3.12 19.18 4.58
C GLU A 244 -1.76 18.56 4.95
N TRP A 245 -1.59 17.25 4.71
CA TRP A 245 -0.34 16.57 5.06
C TRP A 245 0.67 16.55 3.92
N GLY A 246 0.24 16.85 2.69
CA GLY A 246 1.10 16.84 1.51
C GLY A 246 1.49 15.44 1.06
N PHE A 247 0.69 14.42 1.39
CA PHE A 247 0.95 13.06 0.96
C PHE A 247 0.97 12.97 -0.56
N ARG A 248 2.06 12.43 -1.10
CA ARG A 248 2.21 12.14 -2.52
C ARG A 248 2.60 10.67 -2.66
N GLY A 249 1.73 9.91 -3.30
CA GLY A 249 1.90 8.48 -3.47
C GLY A 249 0.60 7.70 -3.50
N MET A 250 0.71 6.39 -3.43
CA MET A 250 -0.37 5.43 -3.65
C MET A 250 -1.24 5.22 -2.42
N ALA A 251 -2.55 5.28 -2.60
CA ALA A 251 -3.55 4.80 -1.64
C ALA A 251 -4.18 3.50 -2.16
N LEU A 252 -3.88 2.40 -1.49
CA LEU A 252 -4.41 1.06 -1.79
C LEU A 252 -5.55 0.74 -0.82
N THR A 253 -6.60 0.07 -1.27
CA THR A 253 -7.61 -0.46 -0.32
C THR A 253 -7.01 -1.56 0.55
N ASP A 254 -7.61 -1.86 1.69
CA ASP A 254 -7.49 -3.19 2.29
C ASP A 254 -8.18 -4.22 1.38
N PHE A 255 -8.14 -5.53 1.67
CA PHE A 255 -8.68 -6.57 0.80
C PHE A 255 -10.05 -6.18 0.24
N PHE A 256 -10.07 -6.01 -1.08
CA PHE A 256 -11.21 -5.46 -1.78
C PHE A 256 -12.30 -6.53 -1.93
N ARG A 257 -13.50 -6.21 -1.41
CA ARG A 257 -14.72 -7.03 -1.48
C ARG A 257 -14.61 -8.47 -0.95
N ASN A 258 -13.55 -8.81 -0.25
CA ASN A 258 -13.39 -10.13 0.34
C ASN A 258 -14.27 -10.29 1.61
N ASN A 259 -14.79 -11.50 1.85
CA ASN A 259 -15.46 -11.88 3.10
C ASN A 259 -16.58 -10.93 3.58
N GLY A 260 -17.38 -10.41 2.66
CA GLY A 260 -18.54 -9.58 2.99
C GLY A 260 -18.33 -8.08 2.87
N HIS A 261 -17.20 -7.62 2.36
CA HIS A 261 -16.90 -6.20 2.10
C HIS A 261 -17.57 -5.67 0.82
N GLY A 262 -18.78 -6.11 0.55
CA GLY A 262 -19.55 -5.75 -0.64
C GLY A 262 -19.95 -4.28 -0.78
N PHE A 263 -19.62 -3.45 0.23
CA PHE A 263 -19.79 -2.00 0.19
C PHE A 263 -18.70 -1.28 -0.61
N MET A 264 -17.55 -1.92 -0.83
CA MET A 264 -16.44 -1.33 -1.56
C MET A 264 -16.76 -1.29 -3.07
N ASN A 265 -16.45 -0.17 -3.69
CA ASN A 265 -16.69 0.08 -5.11
C ASN A 265 -15.56 0.91 -5.71
N ALA A 266 -15.09 0.56 -6.91
CA ALA A 266 -13.97 1.23 -7.54
C ALA A 266 -14.29 2.67 -7.97
N ASP A 267 -15.49 2.93 -8.51
CA ASP A 267 -15.90 4.29 -8.90
C ASP A 267 -15.88 5.26 -7.70
N ALA A 268 -16.45 4.81 -6.57
CA ALA A 268 -16.44 5.61 -5.34
C ALA A 268 -15.04 5.79 -4.78
N ALA A 269 -14.21 4.74 -4.79
CA ALA A 269 -12.85 4.78 -4.28
C ALA A 269 -11.99 5.77 -5.06
N LEU A 270 -11.95 5.65 -6.39
CA LEU A 270 -11.18 6.53 -7.28
C LEU A 270 -11.62 7.99 -7.19
N ALA A 271 -12.93 8.24 -7.21
CA ALA A 271 -13.48 9.59 -7.09
C ALA A 271 -13.09 10.30 -5.79
N ASN A 272 -12.78 9.54 -4.74
CA ASN A 272 -12.47 10.06 -3.41
C ASN A 272 -10.98 9.96 -3.02
N GLY A 273 -10.08 9.58 -3.95
CA GLY A 273 -8.64 9.66 -3.74
C GLY A 273 -7.94 8.35 -3.36
N VAL A 274 -8.62 7.22 -3.52
CA VAL A 274 -8.01 5.87 -3.49
C VAL A 274 -7.54 5.53 -4.90
N ASP A 275 -6.40 4.86 -5.04
CA ASP A 275 -5.75 4.68 -6.34
C ASP A 275 -5.83 3.25 -6.88
N ALA A 276 -5.94 2.25 -6.00
CA ALA A 276 -5.90 0.85 -6.43
C ALA A 276 -6.67 -0.07 -5.47
N MET A 277 -7.12 -1.19 -6.00
CA MET A 277 -7.92 -2.19 -5.29
C MET A 277 -7.04 -3.39 -4.92
N LEU A 278 -6.89 -3.68 -3.62
CA LEU A 278 -6.15 -4.87 -3.17
C LEU A 278 -6.97 -6.12 -3.49
N SER A 279 -6.83 -6.60 -4.71
CA SER A 279 -7.51 -7.80 -5.19
C SER A 279 -6.56 -8.67 -6.01
N THR A 280 -6.66 -9.97 -5.82
CA THR A 280 -5.89 -11.00 -6.56
C THR A 280 -6.72 -11.66 -7.65
N PHE A 281 -7.95 -11.22 -7.84
CA PHE A 281 -8.84 -11.65 -8.93
C PHE A 281 -9.60 -10.43 -9.47
N ASN A 282 -9.86 -10.44 -10.78
CA ASN A 282 -10.63 -9.40 -11.42
C ASN A 282 -12.13 -9.68 -11.25
N GLY A 283 -12.82 -8.77 -10.58
CA GLY A 283 -14.28 -8.79 -10.43
C GLY A 283 -14.89 -7.52 -11.05
N GLU A 284 -16.16 -7.56 -11.39
CA GLU A 284 -16.88 -6.42 -11.99
C GLU A 284 -16.73 -5.14 -11.14
N GLU A 285 -16.75 -5.27 -9.82
CA GLU A 285 -16.69 -4.13 -8.91
C GLU A 285 -15.27 -3.57 -8.68
N ASN A 286 -14.25 -4.28 -9.17
CA ASN A 286 -12.86 -3.82 -9.12
C ASN A 286 -12.58 -2.78 -10.21
N ASN A 287 -13.42 -2.74 -11.24
CA ASN A 287 -13.29 -1.87 -12.39
C ASN A 287 -14.28 -0.70 -12.26
N VAL A 288 -13.96 0.40 -12.90
CA VAL A 288 -14.92 1.49 -13.05
C VAL A 288 -16.02 1.08 -14.03
N ALA A 289 -17.24 1.54 -13.78
CA ALA A 289 -18.39 1.11 -14.59
C ALA A 289 -18.37 1.66 -16.02
N ASN A 290 -17.76 2.81 -16.22
CA ASN A 290 -17.70 3.49 -17.51
C ASN A 290 -16.26 3.93 -17.82
N PRO A 291 -15.33 2.99 -18.12
CA PRO A 291 -13.90 3.30 -18.26
C PRO A 291 -13.58 4.28 -19.39
N GLU A 292 -14.42 4.34 -20.42
CA GLU A 292 -14.28 5.25 -21.54
C GLU A 292 -14.89 6.65 -21.29
N HIS A 293 -15.50 6.89 -20.13
CA HIS A 293 -16.02 8.20 -19.80
C HIS A 293 -14.88 9.17 -19.42
N PRO A 294 -14.89 10.44 -19.88
CA PRO A 294 -13.81 11.40 -19.60
C PRO A 294 -13.45 11.50 -18.11
N THR A 295 -14.43 11.59 -17.23
CA THR A 295 -14.21 11.62 -15.77
C THR A 295 -13.47 10.38 -15.28
N SER A 296 -13.88 9.19 -15.73
CA SER A 296 -13.24 7.93 -15.32
C SER A 296 -11.79 7.89 -15.80
N VAL A 297 -11.51 8.30 -17.04
CA VAL A 297 -10.15 8.34 -17.57
C VAL A 297 -9.29 9.33 -16.77
N LEU A 298 -9.81 10.51 -16.43
CA LEU A 298 -9.10 11.49 -15.60
C LEU A 298 -8.79 10.94 -14.20
N GLN A 299 -9.74 10.26 -13.57
CA GLN A 299 -9.56 9.62 -12.25
C GLN A 299 -8.53 8.48 -12.32
N MET A 300 -8.61 7.61 -13.33
CA MET A 300 -7.66 6.53 -13.55
C MET A 300 -6.25 7.04 -13.85
N ARG A 301 -6.09 8.10 -14.64
CA ARG A 301 -4.79 8.76 -14.90
C ARG A 301 -4.17 9.25 -13.59
N ASN A 302 -4.97 9.93 -12.75
CA ASN A 302 -4.50 10.42 -11.45
C ASN A 302 -4.07 9.27 -10.52
N ALA A 303 -4.86 8.21 -10.45
CA ALA A 303 -4.55 7.01 -9.68
C ALA A 303 -3.24 6.36 -10.17
N CYS A 304 -3.09 6.16 -11.49
CA CYS A 304 -1.86 5.63 -12.08
C CYS A 304 -0.65 6.53 -11.82
N LYS A 305 -0.80 7.87 -11.83
CA LYS A 305 0.26 8.81 -11.44
C LYS A 305 0.73 8.53 -10.01
N ASN A 306 -0.20 8.42 -9.07
CA ASN A 306 0.12 8.16 -7.66
C ASN A 306 0.84 6.83 -7.46
N VAL A 307 0.39 5.77 -8.14
CA VAL A 307 1.06 4.47 -8.12
C VAL A 307 2.46 4.56 -8.72
N MET A 308 2.60 5.16 -9.91
CA MET A 308 3.90 5.31 -10.57
C MET A 308 4.88 6.15 -9.77
N TYR A 309 4.40 7.22 -9.13
CA TYR A 309 5.22 8.07 -8.26
C TYR A 309 5.76 7.30 -7.04
N THR A 310 4.95 6.41 -6.47
CA THR A 310 5.41 5.50 -5.40
C THR A 310 6.45 4.52 -5.94
N VAL A 311 6.12 3.82 -7.02
CA VAL A 311 6.91 2.71 -7.55
C VAL A 311 8.27 3.16 -8.09
N VAL A 312 8.35 4.32 -8.76
CA VAL A 312 9.60 4.82 -9.32
C VAL A 312 10.65 5.16 -8.25
N SER A 313 10.22 5.39 -7.03
CA SER A 313 11.11 5.61 -5.88
C SER A 313 11.70 4.31 -5.31
N SER A 314 11.22 3.15 -5.75
CA SER A 314 11.66 1.85 -5.23
C SER A 314 12.99 1.37 -5.84
N TRP A 315 13.54 0.32 -5.24
CA TRP A 315 14.75 -0.34 -5.73
C TRP A 315 14.59 -0.92 -7.15
N ALA A 316 13.35 -1.15 -7.62
CA ALA A 316 13.10 -1.59 -9.00
C ALA A 316 13.60 -0.59 -10.06
N TYR A 317 13.86 0.65 -9.68
CA TYR A 317 14.31 1.74 -10.55
C TYR A 317 15.61 2.40 -10.09
N ASP A 318 16.36 1.83 -9.14
CA ASP A 318 17.60 2.42 -8.64
C ASP A 318 18.80 2.24 -9.59
N GLY A 319 18.65 1.41 -10.62
CA GLY A 319 19.70 1.09 -11.59
C GLY A 319 20.82 0.16 -11.06
N GLU A 320 20.73 -0.24 -9.79
CA GLU A 320 21.71 -1.11 -9.15
C GLU A 320 21.23 -2.57 -9.05
N HIS A 321 19.90 -2.77 -9.01
CA HIS A 321 19.27 -4.07 -8.87
C HIS A 321 18.50 -4.45 -10.12
N GLU A 322 18.69 -5.68 -10.58
CA GLU A 322 17.89 -6.22 -11.67
C GLU A 322 16.52 -6.66 -11.16
N LYS A 323 15.45 -6.02 -11.64
CA LYS A 323 14.10 -6.44 -11.36
C LYS A 323 13.74 -7.68 -12.15
N THR A 324 13.64 -8.79 -11.47
CA THR A 324 13.03 -9.99 -12.04
C THR A 324 11.51 -9.93 -11.80
N GLY A 325 10.72 -9.74 -12.85
CA GLY A 325 9.27 -9.67 -12.73
C GLY A 325 8.66 -10.94 -12.11
N MET A 326 7.41 -10.85 -11.65
CA MET A 326 6.69 -11.95 -10.98
C MET A 326 6.67 -13.25 -11.81
N GLU A 327 6.70 -13.16 -13.13
CA GLU A 327 6.81 -14.34 -14.01
C GLU A 327 8.16 -15.06 -13.87
N ASN A 328 9.23 -14.31 -13.64
CA ASN A 328 10.54 -14.90 -13.39
C ASN A 328 10.60 -15.56 -12.01
N TRP A 329 9.89 -15.01 -11.03
CA TRP A 329 9.70 -15.63 -9.74
C TRP A 329 9.05 -17.01 -9.87
N LYS A 330 7.95 -17.11 -10.62
CA LYS A 330 7.28 -18.39 -10.89
C LYS A 330 8.17 -19.34 -11.69
N LYS A 331 8.91 -18.83 -12.69
CA LYS A 331 9.85 -19.62 -13.52
C LYS A 331 11.09 -20.08 -12.73
N ALA A 332 11.58 -19.28 -11.81
CA ALA A 332 12.71 -19.62 -10.97
C ALA A 332 12.37 -20.66 -9.89
N GLY A 333 11.09 -21.06 -9.78
CA GLY A 333 10.64 -21.97 -8.75
C GLY A 333 10.97 -21.45 -7.35
N ILE A 334 10.82 -20.14 -7.16
CA ILE A 334 11.10 -19.50 -5.87
C ILE A 334 10.05 -19.99 -4.87
N GLY A 335 10.36 -21.10 -4.29
CA GLY A 335 9.72 -21.59 -3.10
C GLY A 335 10.48 -21.09 -1.87
N ILE A 336 9.97 -21.46 -0.73
CA ILE A 336 10.53 -21.14 0.59
C ILE A 336 12.04 -21.41 0.68
N ASP A 337 12.56 -22.40 -0.06
CA ASP A 337 13.97 -22.78 -0.03
C ASP A 337 14.89 -21.77 -0.73
N ASN A 338 14.43 -21.10 -1.77
CA ASN A 338 15.22 -20.07 -2.45
C ASN A 338 15.30 -18.80 -1.62
N ILE A 339 14.22 -18.43 -0.96
CA ILE A 339 14.18 -17.29 -0.04
C ILE A 339 15.10 -17.52 1.15
N ARG A 340 15.10 -18.72 1.70
CA ARG A 340 16.03 -19.10 2.78
C ARG A 340 17.48 -19.00 2.35
N LYS A 341 17.81 -19.33 1.10
CA LYS A 341 19.16 -19.13 0.56
C LYS A 341 19.55 -17.66 0.48
N VAL A 342 18.63 -16.81 0.02
CA VAL A 342 18.85 -15.36 -0.09
C VAL A 342 19.01 -14.74 1.29
N SER A 343 18.17 -15.09 2.25
CA SER A 343 18.24 -14.58 3.62
C SER A 343 19.33 -15.22 4.52
N GLY A 344 20.14 -16.14 3.97
CA GLY A 344 21.19 -16.83 4.73
C GLY A 344 20.68 -17.90 5.72
N ILE A 345 19.39 -18.19 5.70
CA ILE A 345 18.78 -19.23 6.55
C ILE A 345 18.98 -20.59 5.88
N LYS A 346 19.50 -21.56 6.63
CA LYS A 346 19.59 -22.95 6.14
C LYS A 346 18.19 -23.50 5.88
N ALA A 347 17.94 -23.98 4.66
CA ALA A 347 16.71 -24.67 4.33
C ALA A 347 16.57 -25.94 5.20
N VAL A 348 15.43 -26.09 5.84
CA VAL A 348 15.03 -27.33 6.51
C VAL A 348 13.97 -27.97 5.63
N GLU A 349 14.36 -29.00 4.88
CA GLU A 349 13.45 -29.69 3.96
C GLU A 349 12.22 -30.21 4.70
N GLY A 350 11.03 -29.95 4.14
CA GLY A 350 9.78 -30.55 4.60
C GLY A 350 9.09 -29.84 5.79
N LEU A 351 9.65 -28.75 6.31
CA LEU A 351 9.01 -28.01 7.40
C LEU A 351 8.05 -26.93 6.88
N ASN A 352 6.85 -26.90 7.43
CA ASN A 352 5.94 -25.78 7.28
C ASN A 352 6.32 -24.64 8.26
N LEU A 353 5.70 -23.46 8.14
CA LEU A 353 6.02 -22.29 8.97
C LEU A 353 5.87 -22.53 10.48
N GLN A 354 4.92 -23.39 10.90
CA GLN A 354 4.76 -23.76 12.30
C GLN A 354 5.92 -24.62 12.80
N GLN A 355 6.38 -25.56 11.97
CA GLN A 355 7.53 -26.40 12.26
C GLN A 355 8.85 -25.62 12.29
N VAL A 356 8.95 -24.55 11.46
CA VAL A 356 10.10 -23.62 11.49
C VAL A 356 10.13 -22.82 12.78
N ALA A 357 8.97 -22.34 13.25
CA ALA A 357 8.87 -21.65 14.53
C ALA A 357 9.26 -22.55 15.71
N GLN A 358 8.82 -23.82 15.70
CA GLN A 358 9.20 -24.82 16.72
C GLN A 358 10.69 -25.15 16.70
N ALA A 359 11.31 -25.20 15.52
CA ALA A 359 12.75 -25.48 15.39
C ALA A 359 13.64 -24.28 15.75
N ALA A 360 13.08 -23.09 15.90
CA ALA A 360 13.79 -21.90 16.36
C ALA A 360 13.83 -21.78 17.89
N ASP A 361 12.97 -22.55 18.60
CA ASP A 361 12.90 -22.60 20.04
C ASP A 361 13.79 -23.72 20.64
N GLU A 362 14.40 -24.59 19.82
CA GLU A 362 15.42 -25.57 20.16
C GLU A 362 16.85 -25.07 19.84
#